data_d36247ba9939b19bd3720cb5f16e7a6d
#
_entry.id   d36247ba9939b19bd3720cb5f16e7a6d
#
_cell.length_a   1.000
_cell.length_b   1.000
_cell.length_c   1.000
_cell.angle_alpha   90.00
_cell.angle_beta   90.00
_cell.angle_gamma   90.00
#
_symmetry.space_group_name_H-M   'P 1'
#
loop_
_entity.id
_entity.type
_entity.pdbx_description
1 polymer ?
#
loop_
_entity_poly.entity_id
_entity_poly.type
_entity_poly.pdbx_seq_one_letter_code
_entity_poly.pdbx_strand_id
1 'polypeptide(L)'
;MNNYNDSEIAAIHNYGVDIKNREIFLHSYLVDNDEEPGVDYKSAIIFEKNIRHLNLISSDPILIHMHIPGGDWEDCLGMYDTIKFSKAKTIMLTYAKAQSASSILLQAPNIRILMPNVNVLIHYGSISMDSEHSKAATATVQWNEKECDKMVDIFVDRCMQSQMAKEKNWKKMMAKKHIMSQLANKCDWILTAEEAVSYGFADDILGSKKYPSIDSLKKIK
;
A
#
# COMPACT_ATOMS: atom_id res chain seq x y z
N MET A 1 -29.59 -13.04 -6.64
CA MET A 1 -29.23 -11.69 -6.13
C MET A 1 -28.76 -11.85 -4.71
N ASN A 2 -27.53 -11.46 -4.39
CA ASN A 2 -27.04 -11.47 -3.02
C ASN A 2 -27.65 -10.25 -2.30
N ASN A 3 -28.76 -10.45 -1.60
CA ASN A 3 -29.35 -9.37 -0.80
C ASN A 3 -28.50 -9.18 0.45
N TYR A 4 -27.92 -7.99 0.60
CA TYR A 4 -27.31 -7.53 1.85
C TYR A 4 -28.42 -7.08 2.78
N ASN A 5 -28.27 -7.40 4.05
CA ASN A 5 -29.10 -6.79 5.11
C ASN A 5 -28.48 -5.47 5.60
N ASP A 6 -29.24 -4.69 6.37
CA ASP A 6 -28.80 -3.37 6.85
C ASP A 6 -27.51 -3.42 7.68
N SER A 7 -27.29 -4.50 8.44
CA SER A 7 -26.06 -4.64 9.25
C SER A 7 -24.83 -4.94 8.39
N GLU A 8 -24.96 -5.69 7.29
CA GLU A 8 -23.90 -5.94 6.34
C GLU A 8 -23.53 -4.66 5.58
N ILE A 9 -24.53 -3.88 5.17
CA ILE A 9 -24.31 -2.56 4.54
C ILE A 9 -23.61 -1.61 5.51
N ALA A 10 -24.06 -1.56 6.76
CA ALA A 10 -23.44 -0.76 7.81
C ALA A 10 -21.98 -1.17 8.08
N ALA A 11 -21.65 -2.46 8.03
CA ALA A 11 -20.29 -2.94 8.20
C ALA A 11 -19.35 -2.44 7.08
N ILE A 12 -19.83 -2.42 5.83
CA ILE A 12 -19.07 -1.89 4.70
C ILE A 12 -18.81 -0.39 4.86
N HIS A 13 -19.85 0.40 5.19
CA HIS A 13 -19.72 1.86 5.28
C HIS A 13 -19.00 2.34 6.54
N ASN A 14 -19.21 1.70 7.70
CA ASN A 14 -18.66 2.17 8.97
C ASN A 14 -17.29 1.56 9.30
N TYR A 15 -17.02 0.33 8.84
CA TYR A 15 -15.81 -0.41 9.19
C TYR A 15 -14.99 -0.85 7.97
N GLY A 16 -15.46 -0.55 6.75
CA GLY A 16 -14.76 -0.88 5.52
C GLY A 16 -14.58 -2.39 5.31
N VAL A 17 -15.53 -3.24 5.73
CA VAL A 17 -15.41 -4.69 5.57
C VAL A 17 -16.69 -5.33 5.04
N ASP A 18 -16.55 -6.10 3.98
CA ASP A 18 -17.54 -7.06 3.49
C ASP A 18 -17.11 -8.48 3.87
N ILE A 19 -17.64 -8.98 4.96
CA ILE A 19 -17.30 -10.31 5.48
C ILE A 19 -17.72 -11.41 4.51
N LYS A 20 -18.86 -11.25 3.86
CA LYS A 20 -19.45 -12.25 2.95
C LYS A 20 -18.61 -12.47 1.70
N ASN A 21 -18.09 -11.40 1.10
CA ASN A 21 -17.24 -11.46 -0.08
C ASN A 21 -15.75 -11.41 0.24
N ARG A 22 -15.38 -11.29 1.52
CA ARG A 22 -14.00 -11.18 1.99
C ARG A 22 -13.26 -9.99 1.36
N GLU A 23 -13.93 -8.84 1.36
CA GLU A 23 -13.39 -7.59 0.84
C GLU A 23 -13.15 -6.59 1.97
N ILE A 24 -12.07 -5.84 1.87
CA ILE A 24 -11.75 -4.73 2.76
C ILE A 24 -11.65 -3.46 1.92
N PHE A 25 -12.36 -2.42 2.32
CA PHE A 25 -12.33 -1.10 1.70
C PHE A 25 -11.45 -0.20 2.56
N LEU A 26 -10.19 -0.11 2.19
CA LEU A 26 -9.23 0.74 2.87
C LEU A 26 -9.26 2.13 2.26
N HIS A 27 -9.95 3.00 2.92
CA HIS A 27 -9.99 4.43 2.69
C HIS A 27 -9.91 5.14 4.03
N SER A 28 -9.65 6.42 4.01
CA SER A 28 -9.70 7.22 5.22
C SER A 28 -11.13 7.48 5.63
N TYR A 29 -11.36 7.50 6.93
CA TYR A 29 -12.67 7.87 7.47
C TYR A 29 -12.81 9.39 7.41
N LEU A 30 -13.98 9.85 7.01
CA LEU A 30 -14.30 11.27 6.97
C LEU A 30 -13.94 11.94 8.31
N VAL A 31 -13.22 13.02 8.22
CA VAL A 31 -12.93 13.93 9.33
C VAL A 31 -13.71 15.22 9.12
N ASP A 32 -14.11 15.86 10.23
CA ASP A 32 -15.04 17.01 10.19
C ASP A 32 -14.42 18.31 9.60
N ASN A 33 -13.14 18.28 9.19
CA ASN A 33 -12.37 19.46 8.76
C ASN A 33 -12.09 19.54 7.25
N ASP A 34 -12.78 18.77 6.42
CA ASP A 34 -12.61 18.72 4.96
C ASP A 34 -11.18 18.39 4.46
N GLU A 35 -10.27 17.97 5.36
CA GLU A 35 -8.94 17.51 4.97
C GLU A 35 -9.04 16.13 4.34
N GLU A 36 -8.19 15.84 3.34
CA GLU A 36 -8.05 14.50 2.76
C GLU A 36 -7.37 13.61 3.80
N PRO A 37 -8.10 12.70 4.45
CA PRO A 37 -7.54 11.92 5.53
C PRO A 37 -6.55 10.88 4.98
N GLY A 38 -5.37 10.81 5.60
CA GLY A 38 -4.35 9.79 5.33
C GLY A 38 -4.49 8.54 6.19
N VAL A 39 -3.47 7.70 6.15
CA VAL A 39 -3.28 6.63 7.15
C VAL A 39 -3.09 7.28 8.50
N ASP A 40 -3.85 6.83 9.49
CA ASP A 40 -3.77 7.22 10.87
C ASP A 40 -4.02 6.01 11.77
N TYR A 41 -3.83 6.19 13.06
CA TYR A 41 -4.06 5.15 14.07
C TYR A 41 -5.46 4.52 13.97
N LYS A 42 -6.50 5.29 13.66
CA LYS A 42 -7.87 4.80 13.58
C LYS A 42 -8.08 3.88 12.37
N SER A 43 -7.61 4.30 11.20
CA SER A 43 -7.68 3.50 9.96
C SER A 43 -6.83 2.23 10.07
N ALA A 44 -5.65 2.32 10.68
CA ALA A 44 -4.76 1.18 10.90
C ALA A 44 -5.41 0.12 11.80
N ILE A 45 -5.89 0.51 12.99
CA ILE A 45 -6.54 -0.42 13.94
C ILE A 45 -7.78 -1.10 13.33
N ILE A 46 -8.60 -0.37 12.58
CA ILE A 46 -9.79 -0.95 11.92
C ILE A 46 -9.34 -1.96 10.86
N PHE A 47 -8.37 -1.59 10.03
CA PHE A 47 -7.84 -2.46 8.99
C PHE A 47 -7.25 -3.76 9.58
N GLU A 48 -6.42 -3.65 10.61
CA GLU A 48 -5.80 -4.79 11.28
C GLU A 48 -6.85 -5.74 11.86
N LYS A 49 -7.89 -5.19 12.52
CA LYS A 49 -9.01 -5.98 13.03
C LYS A 49 -9.75 -6.70 11.90
N ASN A 50 -9.98 -6.05 10.77
CA ASN A 50 -10.66 -6.63 9.62
C ASN A 50 -9.85 -7.78 9.03
N ILE A 51 -8.55 -7.61 8.77
CA ILE A 51 -7.66 -8.68 8.30
C ILE A 51 -7.66 -9.86 9.28
N ARG A 52 -7.50 -9.58 10.58
CA ARG A 52 -7.51 -10.61 11.60
C ARG A 52 -8.83 -11.37 11.65
N HIS A 53 -9.95 -10.65 11.61
CA HIS A 53 -11.28 -11.25 11.63
C HIS A 53 -11.51 -12.17 10.42
N LEU A 54 -11.20 -11.71 9.21
CA LEU A 54 -11.32 -12.53 8.00
C LEU A 54 -10.41 -13.77 8.05
N ASN A 55 -9.21 -13.65 8.58
CA ASN A 55 -8.29 -14.79 8.78
C ASN A 55 -8.80 -15.84 9.79
N LEU A 56 -9.64 -15.44 10.75
CA LEU A 56 -10.27 -16.37 11.70
C LEU A 56 -11.41 -17.16 11.04
N ILE A 57 -12.09 -16.59 10.05
CA ILE A 57 -13.21 -17.22 9.34
C ILE A 57 -12.70 -18.29 8.37
N SER A 58 -11.74 -17.94 7.50
CA SER A 58 -11.14 -18.89 6.56
C SER A 58 -9.77 -18.43 6.07
N SER A 59 -9.08 -19.27 5.29
CA SER A 59 -7.85 -18.94 4.58
C SER A 59 -8.07 -18.55 3.11
N ASP A 60 -9.32 -18.39 2.68
CA ASP A 60 -9.64 -17.93 1.33
C ASP A 60 -9.08 -16.52 1.09
N PRO A 61 -8.77 -16.15 -0.15
CA PRO A 61 -8.18 -14.86 -0.45
C PRO A 61 -9.00 -13.67 0.05
N ILE A 62 -8.31 -12.61 0.42
CA ILE A 62 -8.90 -11.32 0.83
C ILE A 62 -8.59 -10.30 -0.27
N LEU A 63 -9.62 -9.63 -0.79
CA LEU A 63 -9.47 -8.52 -1.72
C LEU A 63 -9.49 -7.19 -0.93
N ILE A 64 -8.43 -6.40 -1.09
CA ILE A 64 -8.28 -5.10 -0.45
C ILE A 64 -8.46 -4.03 -1.52
N HIS A 65 -9.45 -3.17 -1.37
CA HIS A 65 -9.67 -1.99 -2.19
C HIS A 65 -8.98 -0.81 -1.51
N MET A 66 -7.86 -0.33 -2.07
CA MET A 66 -7.08 0.75 -1.49
C MET A 66 -7.34 2.07 -2.21
N HIS A 67 -7.82 3.07 -1.48
CA HIS A 67 -7.99 4.45 -1.94
C HIS A 67 -7.56 5.41 -0.83
N ILE A 68 -6.24 5.60 -0.67
CA ILE A 68 -5.68 6.39 0.42
C ILE A 68 -4.39 7.11 -0.04
N PRO A 69 -4.21 8.40 0.27
CA PRO A 69 -3.09 9.20 -0.26
C PRO A 69 -1.74 8.92 0.41
N GLY A 70 -1.75 8.27 1.56
CA GLY A 70 -0.59 8.11 2.42
C GLY A 70 -0.94 8.47 3.85
N GLY A 71 -0.02 8.97 4.65
CA GLY A 71 -0.25 9.38 6.03
C GLY A 71 0.84 8.92 6.98
N ASP A 72 0.48 8.55 8.21
CA ASP A 72 1.43 8.16 9.23
C ASP A 72 2.25 6.93 8.82
N TRP A 73 3.55 7.02 9.04
CA TRP A 73 4.51 6.02 8.62
C TRP A 73 4.45 4.76 9.50
N GLU A 74 4.37 4.92 10.82
CA GLU A 74 4.40 3.80 11.75
C GLU A 74 3.10 3.01 11.67
N ASP A 75 1.96 3.69 11.60
CA ASP A 75 0.65 3.07 11.38
C ASP A 75 0.60 2.33 10.04
N CYS A 76 1.18 2.92 8.98
CA CYS A 76 1.28 2.27 7.67
C CYS A 76 2.13 0.99 7.72
N LEU A 77 3.25 0.99 8.45
CA LEU A 77 4.08 -0.21 8.62
C LEU A 77 3.36 -1.28 9.44
N GLY A 78 2.56 -0.92 10.44
CA GLY A 78 1.69 -1.87 11.15
C GLY A 78 0.72 -2.57 10.21
N MET A 79 0.08 -1.81 9.31
CA MET A 79 -0.79 -2.37 8.27
C MET A 79 -0.02 -3.23 7.26
N TYR A 80 1.17 -2.80 6.85
CA TYR A 80 2.07 -3.56 5.96
C TYR A 80 2.40 -4.92 6.56
N ASP A 81 2.82 -4.96 7.82
CA ASP A 81 3.15 -6.20 8.52
C ASP A 81 1.90 -7.09 8.68
N THR A 82 0.74 -6.50 8.99
CA THR A 82 -0.52 -7.22 9.08
C THR A 82 -0.86 -7.94 7.78
N ILE A 83 -0.63 -7.32 6.62
CA ILE A 83 -0.80 -7.95 5.31
C ILE A 83 0.25 -9.04 5.09
N LYS A 84 1.53 -8.76 5.39
CA LYS A 84 2.64 -9.70 5.19
C LYS A 84 2.49 -10.98 6.00
N PHE A 85 1.95 -10.88 7.21
CA PHE A 85 1.71 -12.01 8.12
C PHE A 85 0.28 -12.54 8.05
N SER A 86 -0.53 -12.09 7.08
CA SER A 86 -1.86 -12.64 6.84
C SER A 86 -1.78 -14.12 6.47
N LYS A 87 -2.62 -14.94 7.12
CA LYS A 87 -2.79 -16.36 6.77
C LYS A 87 -3.43 -16.54 5.39
N ALA A 88 -4.40 -15.69 5.07
CA ALA A 88 -5.05 -15.66 3.78
C ALA A 88 -4.18 -14.93 2.76
N LYS A 89 -4.20 -15.41 1.51
CA LYS A 89 -3.61 -14.69 0.37
C LYS A 89 -4.29 -13.34 0.21
N THR A 90 -3.51 -12.29 0.04
CA THR A 90 -4.03 -10.92 -0.10
C THR A 90 -3.86 -10.41 -1.53
N ILE A 91 -4.90 -9.78 -2.04
CA ILE A 91 -4.94 -9.14 -3.34
C ILE A 91 -5.29 -7.67 -3.09
N MET A 92 -4.53 -6.73 -3.63
CA MET A 92 -4.84 -5.31 -3.52
C MET A 92 -5.18 -4.74 -4.88
N LEU A 93 -6.32 -4.07 -4.94
CA LEU A 93 -6.72 -3.22 -6.06
C LEU A 93 -6.63 -1.77 -5.61
N THR A 94 -5.75 -1.00 -6.25
CA THR A 94 -5.53 0.41 -5.92
C THR A 94 -6.29 1.32 -6.85
N TYR A 95 -6.99 2.29 -6.28
CA TYR A 95 -7.75 3.33 -6.96
C TYR A 95 -7.03 4.67 -6.92
N ALA A 96 -7.13 5.45 -7.98
CA ALA A 96 -6.65 6.83 -8.11
C ALA A 96 -5.18 7.05 -7.76
N LYS A 97 -4.75 6.71 -6.54
CA LYS A 97 -3.41 7.01 -6.04
C LYS A 97 -2.89 5.97 -5.05
N ALA A 98 -1.56 5.74 -5.08
CA ALA A 98 -0.78 5.11 -4.03
C ALA A 98 0.44 6.02 -3.77
N GLN A 99 0.34 6.93 -2.82
CA GLN A 99 1.32 8.00 -2.61
C GLN A 99 1.91 7.94 -1.21
N SER A 100 3.18 8.36 -1.06
CA SER A 100 3.84 8.40 0.25
C SER A 100 3.76 7.05 0.97
N ALA A 101 3.32 6.99 2.23
CA ALA A 101 3.18 5.77 3.01
C ALA A 101 2.31 4.70 2.31
N SER A 102 1.24 5.08 1.59
CA SER A 102 0.41 4.10 0.88
C SER A 102 1.11 3.43 -0.31
N SER A 103 2.15 4.05 -0.89
CA SER A 103 2.99 3.42 -1.90
C SER A 103 3.80 2.23 -1.33
N ILE A 104 4.14 2.28 -0.04
CA ILE A 104 4.76 1.18 0.69
C ILE A 104 3.73 0.10 0.99
N LEU A 105 2.54 0.50 1.46
CA LEU A 105 1.46 -0.44 1.73
C LEU A 105 1.10 -1.28 0.50
N LEU A 106 1.14 -0.66 -0.69
CA LEU A 106 0.99 -1.37 -1.97
C LEU A 106 2.03 -2.50 -2.13
N GLN A 107 3.20 -2.44 -1.48
CA GLN A 107 4.22 -3.48 -1.61
C GLN A 107 3.97 -4.71 -0.72
N ALA A 108 3.01 -4.66 0.20
CA ALA A 108 2.75 -5.77 1.13
C ALA A 108 2.03 -6.97 0.49
N PRO A 109 0.95 -6.82 -0.30
CA PRO A 109 0.11 -7.92 -0.76
C PRO A 109 0.83 -8.93 -1.66
N ASN A 110 0.21 -10.11 -1.78
CA ASN A 110 0.67 -11.16 -2.68
C ASN A 110 0.45 -10.78 -4.15
N ILE A 111 -0.66 -10.09 -4.44
CA ILE A 111 -1.02 -9.61 -5.78
C ILE A 111 -1.42 -8.14 -5.67
N ARG A 112 -0.87 -7.31 -6.57
CA ARG A 112 -1.00 -5.85 -6.56
C ARG A 112 -1.47 -5.37 -7.93
N ILE A 113 -2.72 -4.94 -7.99
CA ILE A 113 -3.37 -4.51 -9.23
C ILE A 113 -3.67 -3.02 -9.12
N LEU A 114 -3.38 -2.29 -10.18
CA LEU A 114 -3.69 -0.86 -10.27
C LEU A 114 -4.88 -0.64 -11.19
N MET A 115 -5.73 0.33 -10.86
CA MET A 115 -6.65 0.92 -11.84
C MET A 115 -5.84 1.68 -12.91
N PRO A 116 -6.34 1.82 -14.17
CA PRO A 116 -5.53 2.38 -15.27
C PRO A 116 -5.02 3.82 -15.04
N ASN A 117 -5.72 4.62 -14.24
CA ASN A 117 -5.36 6.02 -13.98
C ASN A 117 -4.67 6.24 -12.63
N VAL A 118 -4.13 5.19 -12.01
CA VAL A 118 -3.42 5.32 -10.73
C VAL A 118 -2.08 6.01 -10.92
N ASN A 119 -1.77 6.93 -10.02
CA ASN A 119 -0.43 7.48 -9.84
C ASN A 119 0.20 6.89 -8.59
N VAL A 120 1.44 6.42 -8.71
CA VAL A 120 2.26 5.97 -7.58
C VAL A 120 3.30 7.05 -7.31
N LEU A 121 3.34 7.58 -6.08
CA LEU A 121 4.32 8.56 -5.66
C LEU A 121 5.18 8.01 -4.54
N ILE A 122 6.50 8.05 -4.75
CA ILE A 122 7.50 7.60 -3.80
C ILE A 122 8.37 8.79 -3.42
N HIS A 123 8.52 9.04 -2.13
CA HIS A 123 9.37 10.09 -1.58
C HIS A 123 9.86 9.71 -0.18
N TYR A 124 10.86 10.42 0.31
CA TYR A 124 11.36 10.21 1.68
C TYR A 124 10.43 10.78 2.77
N GLY A 125 9.39 11.54 2.37
CA GLY A 125 8.54 12.24 3.30
C GLY A 125 9.20 13.47 3.91
N SER A 126 8.58 13.99 4.97
CA SER A 126 9.10 15.11 5.74
C SER A 126 9.11 14.77 7.23
N ILE A 127 10.09 15.29 7.95
CA ILE A 127 10.12 15.28 9.41
C ILE A 127 9.87 16.70 9.91
N SER A 128 9.01 16.82 10.91
CA SER A 128 8.79 18.07 11.62
C SER A 128 9.43 17.98 13.00
N MET A 129 10.13 19.02 13.42
CA MET A 129 10.76 19.11 14.73
C MET A 129 10.47 20.49 15.31
N ASP A 130 9.60 20.53 16.32
CA ASP A 130 9.27 21.73 17.04
C ASP A 130 10.05 21.80 18.34
N SER A 131 10.89 22.85 18.51
CA SER A 131 11.57 23.18 19.78
C SER A 131 12.31 22.03 20.47
N GLU A 132 12.93 21.15 19.71
CA GLU A 132 13.63 19.97 20.23
C GLU A 132 14.99 20.29 20.83
N HIS A 133 15.33 19.58 21.91
CA HIS A 133 16.71 19.57 22.39
C HIS A 133 17.63 18.98 21.32
N SER A 134 18.81 19.56 21.10
CA SER A 134 19.72 19.21 19.99
C SER A 134 20.05 17.70 19.90
N LYS A 135 20.15 17.00 21.03
CA LYS A 135 20.35 15.55 21.05
C LYS A 135 19.12 14.77 20.62
N ALA A 136 17.91 15.24 20.98
CA ALA A 136 16.66 14.65 20.54
C ALA A 136 16.48 14.82 19.04
N ALA A 137 16.71 16.02 18.53
CA ALA A 137 16.69 16.31 17.09
C ALA A 137 17.65 15.41 16.30
N THR A 138 18.89 15.23 16.79
CA THR A 138 19.87 14.33 16.17
C THR A 138 19.37 12.89 16.16
N ALA A 139 18.79 12.41 17.26
CA ALA A 139 18.24 11.05 17.33
C ALA A 139 17.08 10.85 16.34
N THR A 140 16.19 11.83 16.22
CA THR A 140 15.07 11.82 15.26
C THR A 140 15.57 11.73 13.81
N VAL A 141 16.57 12.53 13.45
CA VAL A 141 17.19 12.49 12.11
C VAL A 141 17.80 11.12 11.83
N GLN A 142 18.59 10.59 12.77
CA GLN A 142 19.22 9.28 12.62
C GLN A 142 18.18 8.14 12.52
N TRP A 143 17.06 8.26 13.22
CA TRP A 143 15.96 7.31 13.12
C TRP A 143 15.30 7.39 11.74
N ASN A 144 14.99 8.60 11.28
CA ASN A 144 14.40 8.81 9.95
C ASN A 144 15.29 8.27 8.82
N GLU A 145 16.62 8.42 8.91
CA GLU A 145 17.54 7.81 7.93
C GLU A 145 17.39 6.29 7.85
N LYS A 146 17.23 5.60 8.99
CA LYS A 146 16.99 4.15 9.02
C LYS A 146 15.64 3.77 8.41
N GLU A 147 14.60 4.55 8.66
CA GLU A 147 13.28 4.32 8.07
C GLU A 147 13.28 4.56 6.54
N CYS A 148 14.01 5.57 6.08
CA CYS A 148 14.23 5.81 4.65
C CYS A 148 14.98 4.63 3.99
N ASP A 149 15.99 4.09 4.63
CA ASP A 149 16.71 2.91 4.14
C ASP A 149 15.79 1.67 4.07
N LYS A 150 14.97 1.44 5.08
CA LYS A 150 13.95 0.38 5.10
C LYS A 150 12.97 0.52 3.94
N MET A 151 12.45 1.73 3.72
CA MET A 151 11.59 2.05 2.59
C MET A 151 12.25 1.68 1.26
N VAL A 152 13.47 2.15 1.04
CA VAL A 152 14.22 1.85 -0.20
C VAL A 152 14.40 0.36 -0.38
N ASP A 153 14.74 -0.39 0.66
CA ASP A 153 14.96 -1.84 0.58
C ASP A 153 13.65 -2.58 0.20
N ILE A 154 12.48 -2.15 0.66
CA ILE A 154 11.18 -2.70 0.25
C ILE A 154 10.98 -2.55 -1.26
N PHE A 155 11.22 -1.35 -1.81
CA PHE A 155 11.12 -1.11 -3.25
C PHE A 155 12.18 -1.86 -4.05
N VAL A 156 13.39 -1.98 -3.54
CA VAL A 156 14.47 -2.76 -4.16
C VAL A 156 14.07 -4.23 -4.29
N ASP A 157 13.54 -4.83 -3.24
CA ASP A 157 13.14 -6.23 -3.25
C ASP A 157 12.01 -6.49 -4.26
N ARG A 158 11.09 -5.54 -4.45
CA ARG A 158 10.07 -5.62 -5.50
C ARG A 158 10.64 -5.39 -6.90
N CYS A 159 11.49 -4.38 -7.05
CA CYS A 159 12.15 -4.09 -8.32
C CYS A 159 12.95 -5.28 -8.83
N MET A 160 13.66 -5.99 -7.97
CA MET A 160 14.44 -7.18 -8.35
C MET A 160 13.59 -8.33 -8.92
N GLN A 161 12.27 -8.33 -8.66
CA GLN A 161 11.33 -9.31 -9.23
C GLN A 161 10.80 -8.88 -10.60
N SER A 162 11.00 -7.62 -10.98
CA SER A 162 10.46 -7.02 -12.21
C SER A 162 11.11 -7.58 -13.49
N GLN A 163 10.38 -7.45 -14.59
CA GLN A 163 10.91 -7.78 -15.92
C GLN A 163 12.06 -6.83 -16.29
N MET A 164 11.92 -5.54 -15.97
CA MET A 164 12.97 -4.53 -16.24
C MET A 164 14.30 -4.88 -15.57
N ALA A 165 14.29 -5.31 -14.31
CA ALA A 165 15.52 -5.68 -13.61
C ALA A 165 16.19 -6.91 -14.27
N LYS A 166 15.38 -7.86 -14.73
CA LYS A 166 15.86 -9.05 -15.46
C LYS A 166 16.49 -8.66 -16.81
N GLU A 167 15.80 -7.86 -17.61
CA GLU A 167 16.28 -7.40 -18.92
C GLU A 167 17.55 -6.57 -18.81
N LYS A 168 17.65 -5.70 -17.81
CA LYS A 168 18.84 -4.89 -17.52
C LYS A 168 19.93 -5.65 -16.77
N ASN A 169 19.70 -6.91 -16.43
CA ASN A 169 20.61 -7.74 -15.63
C ASN A 169 21.07 -7.03 -14.33
N TRP A 170 20.13 -6.39 -13.65
CA TRP A 170 20.44 -5.66 -12.43
C TRP A 170 20.79 -6.59 -11.28
N LYS A 171 21.80 -6.19 -10.52
CA LYS A 171 22.07 -6.71 -9.17
C LYS A 171 21.39 -5.83 -8.15
N LYS A 172 21.10 -6.36 -6.96
CA LYS A 172 20.41 -5.64 -5.87
C LYS A 172 21.02 -4.24 -5.61
N MET A 173 22.36 -4.14 -5.59
CA MET A 173 23.07 -2.87 -5.41
C MET A 173 22.79 -1.86 -6.53
N MET A 174 22.65 -2.34 -7.79
CA MET A 174 22.35 -1.47 -8.93
C MET A 174 20.91 -0.95 -8.85
N ALA A 175 19.95 -1.81 -8.49
CA ALA A 175 18.57 -1.41 -8.25
C ALA A 175 18.49 -0.37 -7.09
N LYS A 176 19.19 -0.61 -5.98
CA LYS A 176 19.25 0.33 -4.85
C LYS A 176 19.79 1.70 -5.28
N LYS A 177 20.92 1.74 -5.97
CA LYS A 177 21.50 3.00 -6.50
C LYS A 177 20.54 3.72 -7.44
N HIS A 178 19.86 2.97 -8.32
CA HIS A 178 18.90 3.56 -9.26
C HIS A 178 17.71 4.20 -8.51
N ILE A 179 17.08 3.48 -7.60
CA ILE A 179 15.93 3.98 -6.81
C ILE A 179 16.34 5.21 -6.00
N MET A 180 17.45 5.15 -5.28
CA MET A 180 17.98 6.30 -4.52
C MET A 180 18.26 7.51 -5.42
N SER A 181 18.80 7.29 -6.64
CA SER A 181 19.03 8.37 -7.61
C SER A 181 17.72 8.99 -8.09
N GLN A 182 16.65 8.20 -8.32
CA GLN A 182 15.33 8.75 -8.68
C GLN A 182 14.80 9.65 -7.55
N LEU A 183 14.88 9.20 -6.30
CA LEU A 183 14.42 9.94 -5.14
C LEU A 183 15.24 11.22 -4.91
N ALA A 184 16.57 11.15 -5.03
CA ALA A 184 17.44 12.31 -4.87
C ALA A 184 17.22 13.39 -5.96
N ASN A 185 16.96 12.98 -7.20
CA ASN A 185 16.84 13.89 -8.33
C ASN A 185 15.42 14.50 -8.47
N LYS A 186 14.39 13.77 -8.03
CA LYS A 186 12.99 14.16 -8.26
C LYS A 186 12.26 14.67 -7.01
N CYS A 187 12.80 14.41 -5.81
CA CYS A 187 12.14 14.57 -4.51
C CYS A 187 10.86 13.74 -4.46
N ASP A 188 9.85 14.08 -5.26
CA ASP A 188 8.64 13.29 -5.49
C ASP A 188 8.78 12.51 -6.79
N TRP A 189 9.00 11.22 -6.67
CA TRP A 189 9.07 10.32 -7.83
C TRP A 189 7.68 9.78 -8.14
N ILE A 190 7.02 10.43 -9.11
CA ILE A 190 5.69 10.07 -9.57
C ILE A 190 5.82 9.12 -10.76
N LEU A 191 5.05 8.04 -10.71
CA LEU A 191 4.98 6.97 -11.70
C LEU A 191 3.55 6.79 -12.18
N THR A 192 3.36 6.57 -13.49
CA THR A 192 2.10 6.07 -14.02
C THR A 192 1.88 4.61 -13.62
N ALA A 193 0.69 4.07 -13.85
CA ALA A 193 0.39 2.67 -13.58
C ALA A 193 1.33 1.73 -14.36
N GLU A 194 1.61 2.04 -15.65
CA GLU A 194 2.50 1.26 -16.51
C GLU A 194 3.96 1.30 -16.02
N GLU A 195 4.44 2.47 -15.61
CA GLU A 195 5.77 2.62 -15.05
C GLU A 195 5.90 1.84 -13.74
N ALA A 196 4.90 1.92 -12.86
CA ALA A 196 4.90 1.16 -11.61
C ALA A 196 4.94 -0.35 -11.84
N VAL A 197 4.19 -0.86 -12.82
CA VAL A 197 4.26 -2.28 -13.24
C VAL A 197 5.63 -2.61 -13.80
N SER A 198 6.21 -1.76 -14.64
CA SER A 198 7.53 -2.00 -15.23
C SER A 198 8.64 -2.10 -14.17
N TYR A 199 8.55 -1.28 -13.12
CA TYR A 199 9.47 -1.34 -11.97
C TYR A 199 9.19 -2.52 -11.02
N GLY A 200 8.07 -3.24 -11.18
CA GLY A 200 7.64 -4.31 -10.29
C GLY A 200 7.01 -3.80 -8.98
N PHE A 201 6.61 -2.53 -8.93
CA PHE A 201 5.89 -1.96 -7.78
C PHE A 201 4.41 -2.31 -7.79
N ALA A 202 3.91 -2.80 -8.92
CA ALA A 202 2.63 -3.49 -9.07
C ALA A 202 2.81 -4.68 -10.02
N ASP A 203 1.82 -5.58 -10.04
CA ASP A 203 1.92 -6.80 -10.86
C ASP A 203 1.21 -6.67 -12.20
N ASP A 204 0.13 -5.85 -12.25
CA ASP A 204 -0.64 -5.62 -13.49
C ASP A 204 -1.60 -4.44 -13.33
N ILE A 205 -2.27 -4.10 -14.44
CA ILE A 205 -3.33 -3.08 -14.50
C ILE A 205 -4.65 -3.78 -14.76
N LEU A 206 -5.72 -3.35 -14.07
CA LEU A 206 -7.07 -3.87 -14.27
C LEU A 206 -7.53 -3.54 -15.70
N GLY A 207 -8.19 -4.47 -16.35
CA GLY A 207 -8.53 -4.42 -17.78
C GLY A 207 -7.54 -5.17 -18.66
N SER A 208 -6.42 -5.66 -18.10
CA SER A 208 -5.49 -6.52 -18.81
C SER A 208 -6.13 -7.87 -19.17
N LYS A 209 -5.49 -8.61 -20.11
CA LYS A 209 -5.94 -9.95 -20.47
C LYS A 209 -6.00 -10.92 -19.28
N LYS A 210 -5.13 -10.74 -18.30
CA LYS A 210 -5.05 -11.58 -17.10
C LYS A 210 -6.08 -11.18 -16.04
N TYR A 211 -6.35 -9.90 -15.91
CA TYR A 211 -7.26 -9.32 -14.92
C TYR A 211 -8.28 -8.39 -15.60
N PRO A 212 -9.25 -8.95 -16.34
CA PRO A 212 -10.17 -8.16 -17.18
C PRO A 212 -11.21 -7.37 -16.38
N SER A 213 -11.50 -7.75 -15.15
CA SER A 213 -12.50 -7.10 -14.28
C SER A 213 -12.22 -7.33 -12.80
N ILE A 214 -12.88 -6.57 -11.92
CA ILE A 214 -12.80 -6.77 -10.46
C ILE A 214 -13.25 -8.19 -10.09
N ASP A 215 -14.31 -8.71 -10.73
CA ASP A 215 -14.78 -10.07 -10.48
C ASP A 215 -13.74 -11.15 -10.84
N SER A 216 -12.80 -10.85 -11.72
CA SER A 216 -11.69 -11.77 -12.02
C SER A 216 -10.72 -11.90 -10.85
N LEU A 217 -10.56 -10.85 -10.04
CA LEU A 217 -9.70 -10.84 -8.86
C LEU A 217 -10.27 -11.75 -7.76
N LYS A 218 -11.60 -11.81 -7.62
CA LYS A 218 -12.29 -12.67 -6.64
C LYS A 218 -12.15 -14.15 -6.93
N LYS A 219 -11.78 -14.53 -8.15
CA LYS A 219 -11.61 -15.95 -8.58
C LYS A 219 -10.19 -16.46 -8.40
N ILE A 220 -9.28 -15.65 -7.90
CA ILE A 220 -7.89 -16.03 -7.62
C ILE A 220 -7.88 -16.92 -6.36
N LYS A 221 -7.35 -18.12 -6.50
CA LYS A 221 -7.19 -19.09 -5.41
C LYS A 221 -5.78 -19.03 -4.81
#